data_07630dd035f6ae781102c3dd11808e7c
#
_entry.id   07630dd035f6ae781102c3dd11808e7c
#
_cell.length_a   1.000
_cell.length_b   1.000
_cell.length_c   1.000
_cell.angle_alpha   90.00
_cell.angle_beta   90.00
_cell.angle_gamma   90.00
#
_symmetry.space_group_name_H-M   'P 1'
#
loop_
_entity.id
_entity.type
_entity.pdbx_description
1 polymer ?
#
loop_
_entity_poly.entity_id
_entity_poly.type
_entity_poly.pdbx_seq_one_letter_code
_entity_poly.pdbx_strand_id
1 'polypeptide(L)'
;MARARRPLAYSRKVEISEIDSGPSWAPQACTLPTAQRPLRAAEFARLLASVQHIERRQPTWLHLDLDPSPRTAGQAAELAMAETACCSFFTFTLTASDGCLALDISVPAAHAAVLDALAGQAVTAAGLDS
;
A
#
# COMPACT_ATOMS: atom_id res chain seq x y z
N MET A 1 8.55 -17.46 15.14
CA MET A 1 8.14 -16.74 15.30
C MET A 1 7.25 -16.21 15.40
N ALA A 2 7.25 -16.42 15.14
CA ALA A 2 6.44 -15.86 15.23
C ALA A 2 5.53 -15.40 15.20
N ARG A 3 5.49 -15.82 14.87
CA ARG A 3 4.60 -15.43 14.78
C ARG A 3 3.68 -15.22 15.04
N ALA A 4 3.64 -15.58 15.12
CA ALA A 4 2.72 -15.29 15.34
C ALA A 4 1.88 -14.85 15.83
N ARG A 5 1.89 -15.12 15.79
CA ARG A 5 1.10 -14.64 16.18
C ARG A 5 0.21 -14.18 16.17
N ARG A 6 0.15 -14.38 15.89
CA ARG A 6 -0.62 -13.82 15.85
C ARG A 6 -1.47 -13.50 15.75
N PRO A 7 -1.55 -13.79 15.47
CA PRO A 7 -2.34 -13.29 15.39
C PRO A 7 -3.28 -13.15 15.65
N LEU A 8 -3.29 -13.77 15.46
CA LEU A 8 -4.21 -13.52 15.76
C LEU A 8 -4.91 -12.58 16.16
N ALA A 9 -4.87 -12.58 16.43
CA ALA A 9 -5.56 -11.62 16.97
C ALA A 9 -5.94 -10.54 16.26
N TYR A 10 -5.98 -10.27 15.36
CA TYR A 10 -6.39 -9.23 14.80
C TYR A 10 -7.45 -9.24 13.96
N SER A 11 -7.98 -10.22 13.66
CA SER A 11 -8.99 -10.22 12.71
C SER A 11 -10.28 -9.69 13.15
N ARG A 12 -10.60 -9.61 14.39
CA ARG A 12 -11.89 -9.16 14.71
C ARG A 12 -12.08 -7.75 14.59
N LYS A 13 -11.09 -6.97 14.35
CA LYS A 13 -11.31 -5.60 14.15
C LYS A 13 -11.88 -5.26 12.89
N VAL A 14 -12.05 -6.17 12.02
CA VAL A 14 -12.55 -5.86 10.73
C VAL A 14 -13.90 -5.24 10.73
N GLU A 15 -14.72 -5.56 11.65
CA GLU A 15 -16.05 -5.03 11.60
C GLU A 15 -16.14 -3.57 11.72
N ILE A 16 -15.17 -2.98 12.32
CA ILE A 16 -15.24 -1.58 12.56
C ILE A 16 -15.17 -0.78 11.32
N SER A 17 -14.47 -1.29 10.36
CA SER A 17 -14.26 -0.51 9.16
C SER A 17 -15.48 -0.42 8.31
N GLU A 18 -16.48 -1.19 8.59
CA GLU A 18 -17.64 -1.17 7.74
C GLU A 18 -18.39 0.08 7.71
N ILE A 19 -18.30 0.87 8.75
CA ILE A 19 -19.08 2.07 8.76
C ILE A 19 -18.43 3.18 8.05
N ASP A 20 -17.31 2.96 7.48
CA ASP A 20 -16.56 4.03 6.96
C ASP A 20 -16.71 4.19 5.50
N SER A 21 -16.97 5.35 5.05
CA SER A 21 -17.09 5.61 3.64
C SER A 21 -15.78 5.99 2.99
N GLY A 22 -14.76 6.21 3.68
CA GLY A 22 -13.43 6.47 3.25
C GLY A 22 -13.13 6.86 1.84
N PRO A 23 -11.87 6.99 1.51
CA PRO A 23 -11.46 7.35 0.16
C PRO A 23 -11.68 6.19 -0.80
N SER A 24 -11.66 6.52 -2.05
CA SER A 24 -12.06 5.61 -3.06
C SER A 24 -11.30 4.29 -3.06
N TRP A 25 -10.02 4.31 -2.78
CA TRP A 25 -9.28 3.06 -2.85
C TRP A 25 -9.24 2.30 -1.53
N ALA A 26 -9.64 2.93 -0.44
CA ALA A 26 -9.55 2.29 0.86
C ALA A 26 -10.76 1.41 1.09
N PRO A 27 -10.58 0.10 1.24
CA PRO A 27 -11.71 -0.80 1.46
C PRO A 27 -12.19 -0.72 2.89
N GLN A 28 -13.36 -1.26 3.10
CA GLN A 28 -13.95 -1.26 4.41
C GLN A 28 -13.16 -2.09 5.42
N ALA A 29 -12.29 -2.97 4.93
CA ALA A 29 -11.45 -3.76 5.82
C ALA A 29 -10.38 -2.94 6.52
N CYS A 30 -10.12 -1.73 6.06
CA CYS A 30 -9.12 -0.87 6.67
C CYS A 30 -9.64 -0.32 7.98
N THR A 31 -8.85 -0.44 9.05
CA THR A 31 -9.28 -0.01 10.38
C THR A 31 -8.83 1.39 10.74
N LEU A 32 -8.19 2.11 9.82
CA LEU A 32 -7.71 3.45 10.10
C LEU A 32 -8.88 4.38 10.40
N PRO A 33 -8.81 5.17 11.47
CA PRO A 33 -9.89 6.12 11.78
C PRO A 33 -10.11 7.08 10.63
N THR A 34 -11.37 7.44 10.41
CA THR A 34 -11.74 8.33 9.32
C THR A 34 -10.94 9.62 9.33
N ALA A 35 -10.71 10.18 10.51
CA ALA A 35 -9.99 11.45 10.61
C ALA A 35 -8.56 11.36 10.11
N GLN A 36 -7.97 10.17 10.13
CA GLN A 36 -6.59 10.01 9.70
C GLN A 36 -6.44 9.62 8.24
N ARG A 37 -7.54 9.28 7.59
CA ARG A 37 -7.47 8.82 6.22
C ARG A 37 -6.91 9.84 5.24
N PRO A 38 -7.28 11.13 5.32
CA PRO A 38 -6.70 12.08 4.39
C PRO A 38 -5.20 12.22 4.55
N LEU A 39 -4.70 12.14 5.78
CA LEU A 39 -3.26 12.21 5.99
C LEU A 39 -2.55 11.02 5.37
N ARG A 40 -3.11 9.83 5.57
CA ARG A 40 -2.49 8.64 5.02
C ARG A 40 -2.54 8.66 3.50
N ALA A 41 -3.63 9.16 2.93
CA ALA A 41 -3.74 9.29 1.48
C ALA A 41 -2.68 10.25 0.94
N ALA A 42 -2.42 11.34 1.66
CA ALA A 42 -1.39 12.29 1.25
C ALA A 42 0.00 11.66 1.32
N GLU A 43 0.24 10.85 2.34
CA GLU A 43 1.52 10.15 2.47
C GLU A 43 1.72 9.17 1.32
N PHE A 44 0.67 8.46 0.96
CA PHE A 44 0.73 7.54 -0.17
C PHE A 44 1.01 8.30 -1.46
N ALA A 45 0.30 9.40 -1.67
CA ALA A 45 0.50 10.20 -2.88
C ALA A 45 1.94 10.69 -2.98
N ARG A 46 2.51 11.08 -1.85
CA ARG A 46 3.89 11.56 -1.83
C ARG A 46 4.87 10.44 -2.21
N LEU A 47 4.64 9.24 -1.69
CA LEU A 47 5.47 8.11 -2.06
C LEU A 47 5.28 7.75 -3.53
N LEU A 48 4.03 7.75 -4.00
CA LEU A 48 3.75 7.38 -5.38
C LEU A 48 4.33 8.38 -6.36
N ALA A 49 4.55 9.61 -5.94
CA ALA A 49 5.21 10.60 -6.80
C ALA A 49 6.65 10.22 -7.10
N SER A 50 7.26 9.34 -6.29
CA SER A 50 8.63 8.90 -6.51
C SER A 50 8.71 7.67 -7.43
N VAL A 51 7.58 7.18 -7.93
CA VAL A 51 7.55 6.01 -8.78
C VAL A 51 8.11 6.35 -10.14
N GLN A 52 9.03 5.52 -10.62
CA GLN A 52 9.67 5.72 -11.91
C GLN A 52 9.15 4.75 -12.95
N HIS A 53 8.62 3.62 -12.54
CA HIS A 53 8.11 2.64 -13.46
C HIS A 53 7.07 1.78 -12.73
N ILE A 54 6.01 1.38 -13.43
CA ILE A 54 4.92 0.60 -12.88
C ILE A 54 4.72 -0.64 -13.72
N GLU A 55 4.59 -1.77 -13.06
CA GLU A 55 4.33 -3.01 -13.77
C GLU A 55 3.28 -3.81 -13.03
N ARG A 56 2.17 -4.12 -13.68
CA ARG A 56 1.14 -4.96 -13.08
C ARG A 56 1.45 -6.39 -13.47
N ARG A 57 2.12 -7.11 -12.58
CA ARG A 57 2.61 -8.44 -12.90
C ARG A 57 1.52 -9.49 -12.86
N GLN A 58 0.55 -9.29 -11.97
CA GLN A 58 -0.63 -10.14 -11.87
C GLN A 58 -1.76 -9.27 -11.37
N PRO A 59 -3.00 -9.70 -11.48
CA PRO A 59 -4.10 -8.91 -10.92
C PRO A 59 -3.92 -8.65 -9.43
N THR A 60 -3.16 -9.51 -8.74
CA THR A 60 -2.92 -9.37 -7.32
C THR A 60 -1.51 -8.89 -6.98
N TRP A 61 -0.74 -8.44 -7.97
CA TRP A 61 0.66 -8.10 -7.74
C TRP A 61 1.06 -6.87 -8.56
N LEU A 62 1.31 -5.78 -7.86
CA LEU A 62 1.75 -4.51 -8.47
C LEU A 62 3.19 -4.27 -8.10
N HIS A 63 4.03 -4.03 -9.10
CA HIS A 63 5.45 -3.77 -8.91
C HIS A 63 5.74 -2.31 -9.24
N LEU A 64 6.39 -1.62 -8.33
CA LEU A 64 6.74 -0.22 -8.50
C LEU A 64 8.25 -0.05 -8.36
N ASP A 65 8.88 0.56 -9.36
CA ASP A 65 10.27 0.98 -9.22
C ASP A 65 10.25 2.41 -8.71
N LEU A 66 10.98 2.64 -7.64
CA LEU A 66 10.98 3.91 -6.94
C LEU A 66 12.29 4.66 -7.12
N ASP A 67 12.26 5.94 -6.84
CA ASP A 67 13.49 6.72 -6.76
C ASP A 67 14.39 6.08 -5.72
N PRO A 68 15.61 5.70 -6.10
CA PRO A 68 16.48 4.93 -5.21
C PRO A 68 17.24 5.80 -4.22
N SER A 69 16.53 6.40 -3.28
CA SER A 69 17.15 7.23 -2.28
C SER A 69 16.82 6.70 -0.89
N PRO A 70 17.69 6.95 0.10
CA PRO A 70 17.39 6.54 1.47
C PRO A 70 16.09 7.14 1.98
N ARG A 71 15.79 8.37 1.59
CA ARG A 71 14.56 9.01 2.01
C ARG A 71 13.34 8.25 1.50
N THR A 72 13.35 7.89 0.22
CA THR A 72 12.23 7.16 -0.36
C THR A 72 12.10 5.78 0.28
N ALA A 73 13.22 5.11 0.53
CA ALA A 73 13.19 3.80 1.17
C ALA A 73 12.56 3.88 2.56
N GLY A 74 12.93 4.89 3.34
CA GLY A 74 12.37 5.09 4.67
C GLY A 74 10.89 5.40 4.62
N GLN A 75 10.49 6.23 3.68
CA GLN A 75 9.10 6.58 3.49
C GLN A 75 8.26 5.36 3.14
N ALA A 76 8.78 4.52 2.23
CA ALA A 76 8.07 3.32 1.82
C ALA A 76 7.95 2.35 2.99
N ALA A 77 9.01 2.18 3.77
CA ALA A 77 8.97 1.26 4.89
C ALA A 77 7.98 1.70 5.96
N GLU A 78 7.98 3.00 6.27
CA GLU A 78 7.04 3.53 7.25
C GLU A 78 5.60 3.34 6.80
N LEU A 79 5.35 3.66 5.55
CA LEU A 79 4.00 3.55 5.02
C LEU A 79 3.55 2.10 4.97
N ALA A 80 4.45 1.19 4.58
CA ALA A 80 4.11 -0.22 4.52
C ALA A 80 3.73 -0.74 5.90
N MET A 81 4.48 -0.38 6.92
CA MET A 81 4.17 -0.82 8.28
C MET A 81 2.84 -0.25 8.75
N ALA A 82 2.61 1.02 8.46
CA ALA A 82 1.36 1.65 8.87
C ALA A 82 0.16 1.03 8.16
N GLU A 83 0.32 0.74 6.88
CA GLU A 83 -0.79 0.17 6.12
C GLU A 83 -1.09 -1.26 6.52
N THR A 84 -0.08 -2.09 6.75
CA THR A 84 -0.35 -3.46 7.13
C THR A 84 -0.95 -3.54 8.54
N ALA A 85 -0.69 -2.54 9.36
CA ALA A 85 -1.30 -2.51 10.68
C ALA A 85 -2.79 -2.20 10.61
N CYS A 86 -3.23 -1.47 9.59
CA CYS A 86 -4.63 -1.12 9.51
C CYS A 86 -5.38 -1.90 8.42
N CYS A 87 -4.70 -2.33 7.36
CA CYS A 87 -5.33 -3.07 6.27
C CYS A 87 -4.59 -4.39 6.12
N SER A 88 -5.08 -5.41 6.77
CA SER A 88 -4.34 -6.65 6.92
C SER A 88 -4.20 -7.45 5.63
N PHE A 89 -4.92 -7.09 4.58
CA PHE A 89 -4.83 -7.83 3.32
C PHE A 89 -3.62 -7.43 2.47
N PHE A 90 -2.92 -6.38 2.80
CA PHE A 90 -1.73 -5.98 2.04
C PHE A 90 -0.50 -6.78 2.43
N THR A 91 0.33 -7.08 1.44
CA THR A 91 1.71 -7.52 1.68
C THR A 91 2.60 -6.60 0.88
N PHE A 92 3.55 -5.97 1.56
CA PHE A 92 4.52 -5.09 0.91
C PHE A 92 5.89 -5.74 0.97
N THR A 93 6.62 -5.71 -0.15
CA THR A 93 8.00 -6.20 -0.19
C THR A 93 8.87 -5.08 -0.75
N LEU A 94 9.78 -4.59 0.07
CA LEU A 94 10.68 -3.52 -0.34
C LEU A 94 12.04 -4.13 -0.64
N THR A 95 12.54 -3.91 -1.84
CA THR A 95 13.79 -4.50 -2.28
C THR A 95 14.78 -3.42 -2.68
N ALA A 96 15.96 -3.44 -2.10
CA ALA A 96 17.04 -2.56 -2.49
C ALA A 96 18.17 -3.44 -3.01
N SER A 97 18.55 -3.24 -4.27
CA SER A 97 19.53 -4.09 -4.90
C SER A 97 20.18 -3.33 -6.04
N ASP A 98 21.51 -3.40 -6.12
CA ASP A 98 22.25 -2.77 -7.22
C ASP A 98 21.94 -1.30 -7.38
N GLY A 99 21.74 -0.60 -6.29
CA GLY A 99 21.43 0.82 -6.34
C GLY A 99 20.03 1.14 -6.80
N CYS A 100 19.15 0.14 -6.89
CA CYS A 100 17.77 0.34 -7.28
C CYS A 100 16.85 0.04 -6.11
N LEU A 101 15.65 0.58 -6.16
CA LEU A 101 14.67 0.40 -5.10
C LEU A 101 13.33 0.02 -5.71
N ALA A 102 12.75 -1.04 -5.22
CA ALA A 102 11.46 -1.50 -5.73
C ALA A 102 10.52 -1.81 -4.58
N LEU A 103 9.24 -1.56 -4.80
CA LEU A 103 8.20 -1.89 -3.85
C LEU A 103 7.18 -2.77 -4.56
N ASP A 104 6.98 -3.97 -4.03
CA ASP A 104 5.96 -4.87 -4.55
C ASP A 104 4.80 -4.90 -3.58
N ILE A 105 3.60 -4.78 -4.11
CA ILE A 105 2.38 -4.76 -3.32
C ILE A 105 1.51 -5.91 -3.79
N SER A 106 1.15 -6.78 -2.87
CA SER A 106 0.30 -7.93 -3.19
C SER A 106 -0.94 -7.93 -2.33
N VAL A 107 -2.03 -8.42 -2.89
CA VAL A 107 -3.30 -8.55 -2.19
C VAL A 107 -3.95 -9.87 -2.58
N PRO A 108 -4.89 -10.38 -1.76
CA PRO A 108 -5.69 -11.53 -2.19
C PRO A 108 -6.56 -11.17 -3.39
N ALA A 109 -6.96 -12.17 -4.14
CA ALA A 109 -7.75 -11.95 -5.35
C ALA A 109 -8.99 -11.12 -5.11
N ALA A 110 -9.61 -11.28 -3.95
CA ALA A 110 -10.83 -10.53 -3.64
C ALA A 110 -10.60 -9.03 -3.56
N HIS A 111 -9.35 -8.60 -3.42
CA HIS A 111 -9.03 -7.19 -3.30
C HIS A 111 -8.24 -6.64 -4.48
N ALA A 112 -8.26 -7.35 -5.61
CA ALA A 112 -7.51 -6.91 -6.78
C ALA A 112 -7.89 -5.49 -7.22
N ALA A 113 -9.12 -5.08 -6.99
CA ALA A 113 -9.55 -3.74 -7.36
C ALA A 113 -8.80 -2.65 -6.59
N VAL A 114 -8.28 -2.97 -5.42
CA VAL A 114 -7.47 -2.01 -4.66
C VAL A 114 -6.19 -1.72 -5.44
N LEU A 115 -5.59 -2.73 -6.05
CA LEU A 115 -4.39 -2.51 -6.84
C LEU A 115 -4.69 -1.72 -8.11
N ASP A 116 -5.86 -1.88 -8.68
CA ASP A 116 -6.26 -1.05 -9.82
C ASP A 116 -6.25 0.42 -9.43
N ALA A 117 -6.81 0.72 -8.28
CA ALA A 117 -6.88 2.10 -7.80
C ALA A 117 -5.49 2.64 -7.49
N LEU A 118 -4.65 1.82 -6.86
CA LEU A 118 -3.30 2.25 -6.52
C LEU A 118 -2.46 2.48 -7.78
N ALA A 119 -2.60 1.61 -8.77
CA ALA A 119 -1.87 1.77 -10.00
C ALA A 119 -2.26 3.07 -10.70
N GLY A 120 -3.56 3.36 -10.75
CA GLY A 120 -4.03 4.61 -11.35
C GLY A 120 -3.53 5.82 -10.60
N GLN A 121 -3.52 5.75 -9.28
CA GLN A 121 -3.02 6.83 -8.46
C GLN A 121 -1.53 7.04 -8.68
N ALA A 122 -0.78 5.96 -8.84
CA ALA A 122 0.66 6.05 -9.08
C ALA A 122 0.95 6.71 -10.42
N VAL A 123 0.20 6.35 -11.45
CA VAL A 123 0.37 6.97 -12.76
C VAL A 123 0.15 8.47 -12.66
N THR A 124 -0.92 8.87 -11.98
CA THR A 124 -1.23 10.29 -11.83
C THR A 124 -0.18 11.01 -11.00
N ALA A 125 0.19 10.43 -9.86
CA ALA A 125 1.10 11.10 -8.94
C ALA A 125 2.51 11.24 -9.51
N ALA A 126 2.96 10.23 -10.27
CA ALA A 126 4.30 10.24 -10.82
C ALA A 126 4.38 10.94 -12.18
N GLY A 127 3.23 11.31 -12.74
CA GLY A 127 3.21 11.97 -14.02
C GLY A 127 3.56 11.05 -15.17
N LEU A 128 3.30 9.76 -15.00
CA LEU A 128 3.62 8.79 -16.04
C LEU A 128 2.46 8.65 -17.00
N ASP A 129 2.79 8.42 -18.27
CA ASP A 129 1.75 8.12 -19.22
C ASP A 129 1.45 6.65 -19.16
N SER A 130 0.23 6.29 -19.20
CA SER A 130 -0.12 4.89 -19.14
C SER A 130 -0.08 4.18 -20.47
#